data_af963ab0b12551fd4a2827c3ea47c325
#
_entry.id   af963ab0b12551fd4a2827c3ea47c325
#
_cell.length_a   1.000
_cell.length_b   1.000
_cell.length_c   1.000
_cell.angle_alpha   90.00
_cell.angle_beta   90.00
_cell.angle_gamma   90.00
#
_symmetry.space_group_name_H-M   'P 1'
#
loop_
_entity.id
_entity.type
_entity.pdbx_description
1 polymer ?
#
loop_
_entity_poly.entity_id
_entity_poly.type
_entity_poly.pdbx_seq_one_letter_code
_entity_poly.pdbx_strand_id
1 'polypeptide(L)'
;MASEPRWVSVEAVVALNREEAEKTGEPHQLIDRAALDIAVRRPWNVWVYFMDRDFATLATALLVAIAGAKAFAAGNERTAYRAAVGLLEANEITVDLGGNRERAEERLFEYFHGRLSQAGVADWFKTWMAEAGRG
;
A
#
# COMPACT_ATOMS: atom_id res chain seq x y z
N MET A 1 -1.58 -9.70 24.09
CA MET A 1 -2.13 -10.15 22.79
C MET A 1 -2.29 -8.98 21.85
N ALA A 2 -1.75 -9.11 20.66
CA ALA A 2 -1.94 -8.08 19.67
C ALA A 2 -3.38 -8.11 19.15
N SER A 3 -4.03 -6.96 19.09
CA SER A 3 -5.35 -6.84 18.48
C SER A 3 -5.24 -6.98 16.97
N GLU A 4 -6.35 -7.33 16.35
CA GLU A 4 -6.42 -7.34 14.90
C GLU A 4 -6.14 -5.93 14.35
N PRO A 5 -5.30 -5.82 13.31
CA PRO A 5 -5.07 -4.54 12.66
C PRO A 5 -6.36 -3.94 12.08
N ARG A 6 -6.34 -2.63 11.86
CA ARG A 6 -7.38 -1.97 11.08
C ARG A 6 -7.01 -2.11 9.61
N TRP A 7 -7.95 -2.59 8.81
CA TRP A 7 -7.74 -2.87 7.40
C TRP A 7 -8.22 -1.72 6.52
N VAL A 8 -7.62 -1.59 5.34
CA VAL A 8 -8.05 -0.61 4.35
C VAL A 8 -9.25 -1.19 3.59
N SER A 9 -10.30 -0.41 3.42
CA SER A 9 -11.49 -0.84 2.69
C SER A 9 -11.36 -0.61 1.18
N VAL A 10 -12.18 -1.31 0.39
CA VAL A 10 -12.27 -1.08 -1.06
C VAL A 10 -12.63 0.38 -1.34
N GLU A 11 -13.59 0.93 -0.59
CA GLU A 11 -14.05 2.30 -0.77
C GLU A 11 -12.92 3.31 -0.52
N ALA A 12 -12.06 3.05 0.48
CA ALA A 12 -10.90 3.88 0.74
C ALA A 12 -9.92 3.87 -0.44
N VAL A 13 -9.68 2.70 -1.01
CA VAL A 13 -8.77 2.57 -2.17
C VAL A 13 -9.34 3.29 -3.39
N VAL A 14 -10.64 3.16 -3.63
CA VAL A 14 -11.32 3.88 -4.72
C VAL A 14 -11.16 5.39 -4.55
N ALA A 15 -11.33 5.90 -3.31
CA ALA A 15 -11.15 7.32 -3.02
C ALA A 15 -9.71 7.78 -3.29
N LEU A 16 -8.72 6.97 -2.93
CA LEU A 16 -7.32 7.28 -3.20
C LEU A 16 -7.03 7.37 -4.71
N ASN A 17 -7.59 6.45 -5.49
CA ASN A 17 -7.42 6.50 -6.94
C ASN A 17 -8.06 7.75 -7.53
N ARG A 18 -9.24 8.14 -7.04
CA ARG A 18 -9.90 9.38 -7.47
C ARG A 18 -9.02 10.60 -7.21
N GLU A 19 -8.43 10.68 -6.03
CA GLU A 19 -7.51 11.77 -5.69
C GLU A 19 -6.29 11.81 -6.60
N GLU A 20 -5.71 10.65 -6.92
CA GLU A 20 -4.58 10.59 -7.85
C GLU A 20 -4.98 11.01 -9.26
N ALA A 21 -6.15 10.60 -9.71
CA ALA A 21 -6.69 11.00 -11.01
C ALA A 21 -6.87 12.52 -11.10
N GLU A 22 -7.36 13.14 -10.04
CA GLU A 22 -7.53 14.60 -9.99
C GLU A 22 -6.20 15.33 -10.08
N LYS A 23 -5.15 14.79 -9.45
CA LYS A 23 -3.81 15.40 -9.49
C LYS A 23 -3.12 15.25 -10.84
N THR A 24 -3.32 14.15 -11.51
CA THR A 24 -2.59 13.81 -12.75
C THR A 24 -3.36 14.12 -14.02
N GLY A 25 -4.67 14.37 -13.91
CA GLY A 25 -5.54 14.52 -15.07
C GLY A 25 -5.86 13.20 -15.76
N GLU A 26 -5.45 12.07 -15.19
CA GLU A 26 -5.76 10.75 -15.72
C GLU A 26 -7.20 10.37 -15.38
N PRO A 27 -7.82 9.44 -16.15
CA PRO A 27 -9.19 9.04 -15.83
C PRO A 27 -9.28 8.27 -14.53
N HIS A 28 -10.36 8.51 -13.78
CA HIS A 28 -10.71 7.69 -12.63
C HIS A 28 -11.82 6.73 -13.05
N GLN A 29 -11.48 5.45 -13.16
CA GLN A 29 -12.45 4.41 -13.51
C GLN A 29 -12.05 3.09 -12.89
N LEU A 30 -12.94 2.53 -12.08
CA LEU A 30 -12.79 1.19 -11.54
C LEU A 30 -13.29 0.19 -12.59
N ILE A 31 -12.39 -0.57 -13.19
CA ILE A 31 -12.72 -1.49 -14.28
C ILE A 31 -12.86 -2.94 -13.83
N ASP A 32 -12.33 -3.29 -12.65
CA ASP A 32 -12.42 -4.66 -12.12
C ASP A 32 -12.58 -4.64 -10.60
N ARG A 33 -13.81 -4.50 -10.16
CA ARG A 33 -14.12 -4.47 -8.72
C ARG A 33 -13.78 -5.79 -8.03
N ALA A 34 -14.02 -6.91 -8.69
CA ALA A 34 -13.75 -8.23 -8.11
C ALA A 34 -12.27 -8.40 -7.81
N ALA A 35 -11.41 -7.97 -8.75
CA ALA A 35 -9.96 -8.01 -8.55
C ALA A 35 -9.54 -7.11 -7.37
N LEU A 36 -10.15 -5.94 -7.23
CA LEU A 36 -9.84 -5.04 -6.13
C LEU A 36 -10.27 -5.63 -4.78
N ASP A 37 -11.46 -6.24 -4.73
CA ASP A 37 -11.96 -6.91 -3.51
C ASP A 37 -10.97 -7.97 -3.04
N ILE A 38 -10.44 -8.78 -3.95
CA ILE A 38 -9.45 -9.82 -3.63
C ILE A 38 -8.15 -9.18 -3.13
N ALA A 39 -7.68 -8.15 -3.83
CA ALA A 39 -6.41 -7.47 -3.49
C ALA A 39 -6.45 -6.85 -2.10
N VAL A 40 -7.53 -6.19 -1.77
CA VAL A 40 -7.69 -5.49 -0.49
C VAL A 40 -7.69 -6.47 0.69
N ARG A 41 -8.11 -7.72 0.48
CA ARG A 41 -8.11 -8.76 1.51
C ARG A 41 -6.76 -9.43 1.69
N ARG A 42 -5.81 -9.21 0.81
CA ARG A 42 -4.52 -9.89 0.86
C ARG A 42 -3.77 -9.72 2.18
N PRO A 43 -3.62 -8.52 2.76
CA PRO A 43 -2.92 -8.39 4.05
C PRO A 43 -3.64 -9.12 5.18
N TRP A 44 -4.99 -9.17 5.19
CA TRP A 44 -5.74 -9.94 6.16
C TRP A 44 -5.40 -11.44 6.03
N ASN A 45 -5.32 -11.97 4.81
CA ASN A 45 -4.94 -13.36 4.55
C ASN A 45 -3.53 -13.64 5.11
N VAL A 46 -2.59 -12.75 4.90
CA VAL A 46 -1.23 -12.88 5.43
C VAL A 46 -1.25 -12.93 6.95
N TRP A 47 -2.00 -12.03 7.55
CA TRP A 47 -2.11 -11.94 9.01
C TRP A 47 -2.73 -13.21 9.62
N VAL A 48 -3.81 -13.71 9.02
CA VAL A 48 -4.56 -14.87 9.55
C VAL A 48 -3.86 -16.19 9.22
N TYR A 49 -3.54 -16.42 7.95
CA TYR A 49 -3.08 -17.75 7.51
C TYR A 49 -1.58 -17.95 7.64
N PHE A 50 -0.80 -16.89 7.44
CA PHE A 50 0.64 -16.98 7.59
C PHE A 50 1.12 -16.50 8.95
N MET A 51 0.21 -15.99 9.78
CA MET A 51 0.47 -15.49 11.12
C MET A 51 1.59 -14.45 11.18
N ASP A 52 1.75 -13.70 10.10
CA ASP A 52 2.75 -12.63 10.05
C ASP A 52 2.15 -11.35 10.60
N ARG A 53 2.79 -10.83 11.65
CA ARG A 53 2.33 -9.63 12.38
C ARG A 53 3.15 -8.39 12.07
N ASP A 54 4.10 -8.50 11.16
CA ASP A 54 4.97 -7.39 10.77
C ASP A 54 4.20 -6.44 9.85
N PHE A 55 3.98 -5.21 10.30
CA PHE A 55 3.25 -4.21 9.53
C PHE A 55 3.93 -3.85 8.21
N ALA A 56 5.26 -3.89 8.14
CA ALA A 56 5.94 -3.68 6.87
C ALA A 56 5.58 -4.78 5.86
N THR A 57 5.48 -6.02 6.31
CA THR A 57 5.06 -7.14 5.48
C THR A 57 3.60 -7.00 5.04
N LEU A 58 2.71 -6.62 5.96
CA LEU A 58 1.29 -6.42 5.65
C LEU A 58 1.10 -5.28 4.65
N ALA A 59 1.79 -4.17 4.83
CA ALA A 59 1.73 -3.03 3.91
C ALA A 59 2.26 -3.41 2.52
N THR A 60 3.36 -4.15 2.47
CA THR A 60 3.94 -4.63 1.21
C THR A 60 2.97 -5.58 0.50
N ALA A 61 2.32 -6.48 1.24
CA ALA A 61 1.32 -7.39 0.68
C ALA A 61 0.17 -6.63 0.02
N LEU A 62 -0.31 -5.56 0.67
CA LEU A 62 -1.38 -4.72 0.12
C LEU A 62 -0.91 -3.99 -1.16
N LEU A 63 0.27 -3.40 -1.11
CA LEU A 63 0.86 -2.69 -2.25
C LEU A 63 0.96 -3.61 -3.48
N VAL A 64 1.57 -4.77 -3.29
CA VAL A 64 1.78 -5.74 -4.37
C VAL A 64 0.44 -6.23 -4.94
N ALA A 65 -0.52 -6.50 -4.07
CA ALA A 65 -1.82 -7.00 -4.49
C ALA A 65 -2.60 -5.95 -5.30
N ILE A 66 -2.66 -4.71 -4.84
CA ILE A 66 -3.38 -3.64 -5.54
C ILE A 66 -2.72 -3.31 -6.88
N ALA A 67 -1.39 -3.17 -6.88
CA ALA A 67 -0.67 -2.89 -8.12
C ALA A 67 -0.86 -4.01 -9.15
N GLY A 68 -0.79 -5.27 -8.70
CA GLY A 68 -0.96 -6.43 -9.57
C GLY A 68 -2.37 -6.65 -10.07
N ALA A 69 -3.38 -6.21 -9.31
CA ALA A 69 -4.79 -6.38 -9.68
C ALA A 69 -5.17 -5.55 -10.91
N LYS A 70 -4.51 -4.41 -11.12
CA LYS A 70 -4.79 -3.49 -12.23
C LYS A 70 -6.28 -3.18 -12.35
N ALA A 71 -6.92 -2.92 -11.21
CA ALA A 71 -8.36 -2.75 -11.12
C ALA A 71 -8.87 -1.41 -11.65
N PHE A 72 -7.99 -0.42 -11.77
CA PHE A 72 -8.32 0.91 -12.27
C PHE A 72 -7.76 1.14 -13.67
N ALA A 73 -8.40 2.03 -14.40
CA ALA A 73 -7.93 2.40 -15.74
C ALA A 73 -6.54 3.05 -15.71
N ALA A 74 -6.22 3.76 -14.63
CA ALA A 74 -4.92 4.44 -14.49
C ALA A 74 -4.57 4.62 -13.02
N GLY A 75 -3.29 4.86 -12.73
CA GLY A 75 -2.81 5.19 -11.40
C GLY A 75 -2.75 4.02 -10.41
N ASN A 76 -2.74 2.78 -10.89
CA ASN A 76 -2.73 1.59 -10.03
C ASN A 76 -1.54 1.57 -9.07
N GLU A 77 -0.36 1.90 -9.55
CA GLU A 77 0.87 1.84 -8.75
C GLU A 77 0.88 2.92 -7.65
N ARG A 78 0.52 4.15 -8.00
CA ARG A 78 0.43 5.24 -7.02
C ARG A 78 -0.65 4.97 -5.98
N THR A 79 -1.79 4.46 -6.43
CA THR A 79 -2.90 4.07 -5.54
C THR A 79 -2.46 2.96 -4.59
N ALA A 80 -1.74 1.96 -5.10
CA ALA A 80 -1.21 0.85 -4.28
C ALA A 80 -0.29 1.36 -3.17
N TYR A 81 0.62 2.28 -3.50
CA TYR A 81 1.51 2.87 -2.51
C TYR A 81 0.73 3.64 -1.45
N ARG A 82 -0.21 4.48 -1.87
CA ARG A 82 -1.03 5.26 -0.93
C ARG A 82 -1.89 4.36 -0.03
N ALA A 83 -2.38 3.25 -0.58
CA ALA A 83 -3.14 2.28 0.22
C ALA A 83 -2.26 1.61 1.28
N ALA A 84 -1.03 1.25 0.92
CA ALA A 84 -0.08 0.66 1.87
C ALA A 84 0.27 1.63 3.00
N VAL A 85 0.54 2.89 2.66
CA VAL A 85 0.76 3.95 3.66
C VAL A 85 -0.48 4.15 4.53
N GLY A 86 -1.67 4.12 3.91
CA GLY A 86 -2.95 4.23 4.60
C GLY A 86 -3.18 3.10 5.61
N LEU A 87 -2.77 1.88 5.27
CA LEU A 87 -2.83 0.75 6.20
C LEU A 87 -1.97 1.03 7.44
N LEU A 88 -0.75 1.52 7.23
CA LEU A 88 0.15 1.86 8.33
C LEU A 88 -0.43 2.98 9.18
N GLU A 89 -0.91 4.05 8.57
CA GLU A 89 -1.49 5.20 9.28
C GLU A 89 -2.74 4.82 10.07
N ALA A 90 -3.58 3.94 9.53
CA ALA A 90 -4.77 3.44 10.24
C ALA A 90 -4.40 2.67 11.52
N ASN A 91 -3.18 2.17 11.59
CA ASN A 91 -2.63 1.46 12.74
C ASN A 91 -1.59 2.29 13.51
N GLU A 92 -1.68 3.60 13.36
CA GLU A 92 -0.86 4.57 14.10
C GLU A 92 0.63 4.48 13.78
N ILE A 93 0.95 4.09 12.54
CA ILE A 93 2.32 4.04 12.03
C ILE A 93 2.43 5.03 10.88
N THR A 94 3.36 5.97 10.98
CA THR A 94 3.60 6.92 9.90
C THR A 94 4.81 6.51 9.07
N VAL A 95 4.79 6.87 7.80
CA VAL A 95 5.97 6.72 6.93
C VAL A 95 6.61 8.11 6.84
N ASP A 96 7.71 8.28 7.56
CA ASP A 96 8.44 9.55 7.59
C ASP A 96 9.55 9.54 6.56
N LEU A 97 9.30 10.19 5.45
CA LEU A 97 10.26 10.26 4.35
C LEU A 97 11.25 11.42 4.51
N GLY A 98 11.08 12.25 5.54
CA GLY A 98 11.99 13.38 5.77
C GLY A 98 12.13 14.30 4.56
N GLY A 99 11.07 14.44 3.76
CA GLY A 99 11.10 15.19 2.52
C GLY A 99 11.57 14.38 1.31
N ASN A 100 11.82 13.10 1.46
CA ASN A 100 12.36 12.23 0.41
C ASN A 100 11.29 11.52 -0.42
N ARG A 101 10.27 12.26 -0.88
CA ARG A 101 9.23 11.69 -1.76
C ARG A 101 9.81 11.06 -3.01
N GLU A 102 10.84 11.67 -3.56
CA GLU A 102 11.52 11.16 -4.76
C GLU A 102 12.09 9.77 -4.53
N ARG A 103 12.62 9.50 -3.34
CA ARG A 103 13.14 8.17 -2.99
C ARG A 103 12.05 7.11 -2.96
N ALA A 104 10.87 7.46 -2.46
CA ALA A 104 9.73 6.55 -2.48
C ALA A 104 9.36 6.16 -3.90
N GLU A 105 9.27 7.14 -4.78
CA GLU A 105 8.97 6.92 -6.19
C GLU A 105 10.04 6.07 -6.87
N GLU A 106 11.31 6.32 -6.59
CA GLU A 106 12.43 5.54 -7.12
C GLU A 106 12.35 4.07 -6.69
N ARG A 107 12.04 3.80 -5.41
CA ARG A 107 11.93 2.44 -4.89
C ARG A 107 10.75 1.70 -5.50
N LEU A 108 9.62 2.37 -5.64
CA LEU A 108 8.46 1.80 -6.31
C LEU A 108 8.76 1.48 -7.76
N PHE A 109 9.43 2.41 -8.46
CA PHE A 109 9.86 2.20 -9.83
C PHE A 109 10.75 0.96 -9.94
N GLU A 110 11.75 0.82 -9.06
CA GLU A 110 12.63 -0.35 -9.01
C GLU A 110 11.84 -1.65 -8.82
N TYR A 111 10.88 -1.64 -7.90
CA TYR A 111 10.05 -2.81 -7.66
C TYR A 111 9.21 -3.17 -8.90
N PHE A 112 8.52 -2.20 -9.47
CA PHE A 112 7.65 -2.46 -10.62
C PHE A 112 8.40 -2.84 -11.89
N HIS A 113 9.69 -2.54 -11.96
CA HIS A 113 10.57 -2.97 -13.04
C HIS A 113 11.41 -4.22 -12.71
N GLY A 114 11.05 -4.92 -11.64
CA GLY A 114 11.69 -6.18 -11.27
C GLY A 114 13.09 -6.05 -10.67
N ARG A 115 13.51 -4.84 -10.29
CA ARG A 115 14.84 -4.58 -9.72
C ARG A 115 14.88 -4.65 -8.20
N LEU A 116 13.73 -4.71 -7.55
CA LEU A 116 13.60 -4.79 -6.11
C LEU A 116 12.60 -5.88 -5.77
N SER A 117 12.92 -6.75 -4.81
CA SER A 117 12.03 -7.81 -4.38
C SER A 117 10.97 -7.27 -3.42
N GLN A 118 9.93 -8.08 -3.15
CA GLN A 118 8.94 -7.76 -2.13
C GLN A 118 9.61 -7.61 -0.76
N ALA A 119 10.58 -8.46 -0.43
CA ALA A 119 11.35 -8.35 0.81
C ALA A 119 12.10 -7.01 0.87
N GLY A 120 12.63 -6.55 -0.26
CA GLY A 120 13.28 -5.24 -0.35
C GLY A 120 12.32 -4.08 -0.11
N VAL A 121 11.08 -4.18 -0.60
CA VAL A 121 10.03 -3.19 -0.32
C VAL A 121 9.69 -3.17 1.16
N ALA A 122 9.53 -4.35 1.78
CA ALA A 122 9.25 -4.45 3.22
C ALA A 122 10.37 -3.85 4.06
N ASP A 123 11.63 -4.09 3.69
CA ASP A 123 12.79 -3.50 4.37
C ASP A 123 12.80 -1.99 4.24
N TRP A 124 12.41 -1.47 3.08
CA TRP A 124 12.29 -0.03 2.87
C TRP A 124 11.23 0.57 3.79
N PHE A 125 10.05 -0.06 3.88
CA PHE A 125 9.01 0.39 4.82
C PHE A 125 9.53 0.41 6.27
N LYS A 126 10.23 -0.64 6.69
CA LYS A 126 10.80 -0.70 8.06
C LYS A 126 11.73 0.47 8.35
N THR A 127 12.52 0.87 7.35
CA THR A 127 13.47 1.98 7.50
C THR A 127 12.75 3.30 7.79
N TRP A 128 11.58 3.52 7.17
CA TRP A 128 10.88 4.80 7.22
C TRP A 128 9.64 4.80 8.09
N MET A 129 9.31 3.68 8.74
CA MET A 129 8.16 3.58 9.65
C MET A 129 8.50 4.17 11.01
N ALA A 130 7.52 4.90 11.57
CA ALA A 130 7.58 5.38 12.95
C ALA A 130 6.21 5.24 13.58
N GLU A 131 6.17 4.74 14.83
CA GLU A 131 4.93 4.69 15.58
C GLU A 131 4.49 6.09 15.98
N ALA A 132 3.20 6.38 15.86
CA ALA A 132 2.64 7.66 16.28
C ALA A 132 2.89 7.87 17.80
N GLY A 133 3.32 9.06 18.15
CA GLY A 133 3.61 9.42 19.54
C GLY A 133 5.02 9.09 20.00
N ARG A 134 5.84 8.45 19.17
CA ARG A 134 7.27 8.28 19.45
C ARG A 134 8.05 9.33 18.70
N GLY A 135 8.59 10.24 19.44
CA GLY A 135 9.35 11.35 18.88
C GLY A 135 10.66 10.98 18.20
#